data_b32ec02c80b7d8678bff0a1b297cb046
#
_entry.id   b32ec02c80b7d8678bff0a1b297cb046
#
_cell.length_a   1.000
_cell.length_b   1.000
_cell.length_c   1.000
_cell.angle_alpha   90.00
_cell.angle_beta   90.00
_cell.angle_gamma   90.00
#
_symmetry.space_group_name_H-M   'P 1'
#
loop_
_entity.id
_entity.type
_entity.pdbx_description
1 polymer ?
#
loop_
_entity_poly.entity_id
_entity_poly.type
_entity_poly.pdbx_seq_one_letter_code
_entity_poly.pdbx_strand_id
1 'polypeptide(L)'
;MKRFAYLIVLSLVAICVLLPVLSACNTTSGTTQSGGDKLVIYNWEDYIDTEKDEETGKRLLDEFADYYKAMTGRALSITYTTFDTNETMMTKVLKGDANVDLICPSEYAIEKLLTAGCLLNHKTLKEELQPQLDKYGISLDNMSSLTPYNAITNTNWGNIEPSVMDTIKSMFGAIKAKDGKVHDMTEYMVPYMYGTLGILYNTEVVSLEELEQYGWGVLWNEQKNERLENKILMKDSVRDTYAAAIFYMYEYGLLPEKYQGYTVQELINCTDDEMVNAAEKVLTDQREHISGYEVDFGKDDMINEIVYADFAWSGDALWAIEEGDYDEETDTYQLGYYVPKKASNIWYDGWCIPTSVNNKLAAMMFIDYMANPMSSIRNSMAIGYTSAAAKDVLKADADVVDYIIDNEYDVDEYFGNEGRYPVIDDTLGVMRDFGDRNDVVVNMWQRAKSGAHVDANLWYVIVAIVGAVGLCVALYFTVQALKSRPRKIK
;
A
#
# COMPACT_ATOMS: atom_id res chain seq x y z
N MET A 1 -4.81 -44.19 22.85
CA MET A 1 -4.98 -42.84 22.24
C MET A 1 -4.51 -41.69 23.13
N LYS A 2 -4.70 -41.66 24.43
CA LYS A 2 -4.25 -40.55 25.30
C LYS A 2 -2.70 -40.39 25.44
N ARG A 3 -1.92 -41.46 25.29
CA ARG A 3 -0.45 -41.40 25.32
C ARG A 3 0.20 -40.90 24.04
N PHE A 4 -0.47 -41.02 22.91
CA PHE A 4 0.00 -40.52 21.63
C PHE A 4 -0.18 -39.00 21.49
N ALA A 5 -1.25 -38.43 22.02
CA ALA A 5 -1.50 -37.00 22.05
C ALA A 5 -0.48 -36.24 22.94
N TYR A 6 -0.06 -36.85 24.03
CA TYR A 6 0.95 -36.25 24.93
C TYR A 6 2.38 -36.20 24.30
N LEU A 7 2.71 -37.17 23.46
CA LEU A 7 3.99 -37.20 22.74
C LEU A 7 4.06 -36.14 21.61
N ILE A 8 2.92 -35.87 20.97
CA ILE A 8 2.83 -34.84 19.91
C ILE A 8 2.93 -33.43 20.51
N VAL A 9 2.29 -33.16 21.64
CA VAL A 9 2.38 -31.86 22.31
C VAL A 9 3.78 -31.62 22.89
N LEU A 10 4.44 -32.63 23.46
CA LEU A 10 5.82 -32.54 23.95
C LEU A 10 6.85 -32.35 22.82
N SER A 11 6.61 -32.95 21.65
CA SER A 11 7.50 -32.75 20.49
C SER A 11 7.33 -31.37 19.86
N LEU A 12 6.12 -30.80 19.81
CA LEU A 12 5.87 -29.42 19.34
C LEU A 12 6.46 -28.37 20.27
N VAL A 13 6.39 -28.56 21.60
CA VAL A 13 7.03 -27.64 22.56
C VAL A 13 8.55 -27.73 22.51
N ALA A 14 9.12 -28.92 22.26
CA ALA A 14 10.56 -29.10 22.11
C ALA A 14 11.10 -28.46 20.82
N ILE A 15 10.33 -28.43 19.73
CA ILE A 15 10.69 -27.79 18.48
C ILE A 15 10.67 -26.26 18.62
N CYS A 16 9.72 -25.68 19.36
CA CYS A 16 9.64 -24.24 19.60
C CYS A 16 10.76 -23.71 20.52
N VAL A 17 11.40 -24.54 21.35
CA VAL A 17 12.47 -24.13 22.25
C VAL A 17 13.86 -24.28 21.62
N LEU A 18 14.01 -25.09 20.55
CA LEU A 18 15.29 -25.35 19.88
C LEU A 18 15.60 -24.44 18.68
N LEU A 19 14.63 -23.69 18.17
CA LEU A 19 14.82 -22.82 17.01
C LEU A 19 15.62 -21.52 17.25
N PRO A 20 15.73 -20.95 18.46
CA PRO A 20 16.56 -19.75 18.66
C PRO A 20 18.06 -20.00 18.86
N VAL A 21 18.54 -21.24 18.93
CA VAL A 21 19.96 -21.53 19.26
C VAL A 21 20.84 -21.74 18.02
N LEU A 22 20.29 -21.83 16.82
CA LEU A 22 21.06 -22.09 15.59
C LEU A 22 21.33 -20.86 14.71
N SER A 23 20.95 -19.66 15.14
CA SER A 23 21.20 -18.42 14.39
C SER A 23 22.36 -17.57 14.94
N ALA A 24 23.16 -18.10 15.84
CA ALA A 24 24.34 -17.40 16.34
C ALA A 24 25.58 -18.27 16.08
N CYS A 25 26.22 -18.09 14.97
CA CYS A 25 27.66 -18.17 14.71
C CYS A 25 27.93 -18.30 13.21
N ASN A 26 28.15 -17.18 12.55
CA ASN A 26 29.14 -17.09 11.48
C ASN A 26 29.72 -15.66 11.45
N THR A 27 30.57 -15.40 12.41
CA THR A 27 31.56 -14.34 12.29
C THR A 27 32.74 -14.91 11.51
N THR A 28 32.80 -14.64 10.24
CA THR A 28 34.02 -14.71 9.46
C THR A 28 34.58 -13.30 9.34
N SER A 29 35.62 -13.07 10.12
CA SER A 29 36.48 -11.89 10.03
C SER A 29 37.28 -11.93 8.74
N GLY A 30 37.34 -10.81 8.05
CA GLY A 30 38.48 -10.41 7.24
C GLY A 30 38.41 -10.68 5.76
N THR A 31 37.83 -9.73 5.04
CA THR A 31 38.37 -9.26 3.76
C THR A 31 38.06 -7.78 3.63
N THR A 32 39.09 -7.02 3.33
CA THR A 32 39.00 -5.60 2.98
C THR A 32 37.96 -5.43 1.87
N GLN A 33 36.75 -5.01 2.23
CA GLN A 33 35.73 -4.60 1.29
C GLN A 33 36.23 -3.35 0.56
N SER A 34 36.43 -3.45 -0.72
CA SER A 34 36.37 -2.31 -1.62
C SER A 34 34.97 -1.69 -1.41
N GLY A 35 34.90 -0.56 -0.70
CA GLY A 35 33.63 0.03 -0.27
C GLY A 35 32.80 0.47 -1.47
N GLY A 36 31.81 -0.33 -1.84
CA GLY A 36 30.71 0.08 -2.70
C GLY A 36 29.70 0.91 -1.93
N ASP A 37 28.94 1.72 -2.65
CA ASP A 37 27.81 2.45 -2.09
C ASP A 37 26.65 1.48 -1.79
N LYS A 38 25.73 1.90 -0.92
CA LYS A 38 24.51 1.17 -0.61
C LYS A 38 23.29 2.07 -0.81
N LEU A 39 22.19 1.47 -1.22
CA LEU A 39 20.86 2.09 -1.25
C LEU A 39 19.87 1.13 -0.62
N VAL A 40 19.12 1.60 0.36
CA VAL A 40 18.07 0.82 1.03
C VAL A 40 16.72 1.43 0.69
N ILE A 41 15.90 0.66 -0.02
CA ILE A 41 14.56 1.05 -0.46
C ILE A 41 13.53 0.30 0.38
N TYR A 42 12.50 1.00 0.86
CA TYR A 42 11.37 0.45 1.58
C TYR A 42 10.08 0.86 0.86
N ASN A 43 9.46 -0.08 0.16
CA ASN A 43 8.36 0.14 -0.76
C ASN A 43 7.20 -0.83 -0.45
N TRP A 44 6.12 -0.73 -1.18
CA TRP A 44 5.03 -1.69 -1.16
C TRP A 44 5.48 -3.04 -1.73
N GLU A 45 4.76 -4.09 -1.37
CA GLU A 45 4.88 -5.39 -2.03
C GLU A 45 4.36 -5.27 -3.48
N ASP A 46 4.87 -6.07 -4.40
CA ASP A 46 4.51 -6.10 -5.82
C ASP A 46 4.47 -4.71 -6.51
N TYR A 47 5.38 -3.80 -6.15
CA TYR A 47 5.33 -2.40 -6.57
C TYR A 47 6.55 -1.94 -7.37
N ILE A 48 7.37 -2.89 -7.80
CA ILE A 48 8.48 -2.70 -8.73
C ILE A 48 8.68 -3.97 -9.55
N ASP A 49 8.97 -3.79 -10.85
CA ASP A 49 9.31 -4.90 -11.74
C ASP A 49 10.53 -5.67 -11.22
N THR A 50 10.31 -6.93 -10.87
CA THR A 50 11.34 -7.86 -10.40
C THR A 50 11.79 -8.85 -11.47
N GLU A 51 11.11 -8.89 -12.61
CA GLU A 51 11.45 -9.75 -13.72
C GLU A 51 12.67 -9.22 -14.47
N LYS A 52 13.28 -10.13 -15.23
CA LYS A 52 14.40 -9.76 -16.07
C LYS A 52 13.89 -9.38 -17.44
N ASP A 53 14.27 -8.21 -17.88
CA ASP A 53 14.10 -7.78 -19.25
C ASP A 53 14.70 -8.78 -20.23
N GLU A 54 14.00 -9.15 -21.27
CA GLU A 54 14.40 -10.18 -22.21
C GLU A 54 15.64 -9.80 -23.03
N GLU A 55 15.80 -8.53 -23.35
CA GLU A 55 16.90 -8.01 -24.15
C GLU A 55 18.18 -7.86 -23.33
N THR A 56 18.08 -7.25 -22.16
CA THR A 56 19.23 -6.95 -21.29
C THR A 56 19.58 -8.11 -20.36
N GLY A 57 18.62 -8.99 -20.04
CA GLY A 57 18.72 -10.06 -19.07
C GLY A 57 18.85 -9.57 -17.62
N LYS A 58 18.47 -8.30 -17.35
CA LYS A 58 18.61 -7.64 -16.05
C LYS A 58 17.26 -7.18 -15.51
N ARG A 59 17.16 -7.14 -14.20
CA ARG A 59 16.04 -6.50 -13.51
C ARG A 59 16.21 -4.99 -13.49
N LEU A 60 15.13 -4.26 -13.35
CA LEU A 60 15.12 -2.80 -13.28
C LEU A 60 16.10 -2.24 -12.22
N LEU A 61 16.16 -2.87 -11.03
CA LEU A 61 17.12 -2.49 -9.98
C LEU A 61 18.58 -2.78 -10.35
N ASP A 62 18.86 -3.84 -11.09
CA ASP A 62 20.22 -4.18 -11.56
C ASP A 62 20.69 -3.18 -12.60
N GLU A 63 19.80 -2.74 -13.50
CA GLU A 63 20.08 -1.69 -14.50
C GLU A 63 20.36 -0.35 -13.84
N PHE A 64 19.56 0.03 -12.82
CA PHE A 64 19.85 1.22 -12.03
C PHE A 64 21.23 1.15 -11.35
N ALA A 65 21.60 0.01 -10.78
CA ALA A 65 22.92 -0.17 -10.17
C ALA A 65 24.06 0.02 -11.18
N ASP A 66 23.89 -0.47 -12.41
CA ASP A 66 24.84 -0.27 -13.50
C ASP A 66 24.88 1.18 -13.99
N TYR A 67 23.71 1.84 -14.12
CA TYR A 67 23.60 3.27 -14.42
C TYR A 67 24.33 4.12 -13.36
N TYR A 68 24.08 3.88 -12.07
CA TYR A 68 24.78 4.56 -10.98
C TYR A 68 26.28 4.38 -11.06
N LYS A 69 26.74 3.16 -11.34
CA LYS A 69 28.18 2.86 -11.50
C LYS A 69 28.77 3.55 -12.72
N ALA A 70 28.05 3.60 -13.83
CA ALA A 70 28.51 4.29 -15.05
C ALA A 70 28.67 5.79 -14.78
N MET A 71 27.75 6.40 -14.05
CA MET A 71 27.78 7.83 -13.75
C MET A 71 28.80 8.21 -12.67
N THR A 72 28.96 7.41 -11.63
CA THR A 72 29.79 7.75 -10.46
C THR A 72 31.15 7.04 -10.41
N GLY A 73 31.34 5.99 -11.19
CA GLY A 73 32.47 5.08 -11.09
C GLY A 73 32.46 4.16 -9.87
N ARG A 74 31.37 4.14 -9.07
CA ARG A 74 31.23 3.42 -7.81
C ARG A 74 30.17 2.33 -7.93
N ALA A 75 30.47 1.12 -7.48
CA ALA A 75 29.49 0.05 -7.43
C ALA A 75 28.39 0.37 -6.40
N LEU A 76 27.14 0.05 -6.71
CA LEU A 76 25.99 0.20 -5.83
C LEU A 76 25.43 -1.16 -5.47
N SER A 77 25.17 -1.37 -4.17
CA SER A 77 24.41 -2.52 -3.67
C SER A 77 23.04 -2.04 -3.22
N ILE A 78 21.99 -2.59 -3.78
CA ILE A 78 20.61 -2.23 -3.46
C ILE A 78 20.02 -3.26 -2.52
N THR A 79 19.39 -2.81 -1.43
CA THR A 79 18.56 -3.63 -0.56
C THR A 79 17.13 -3.13 -0.73
N TYR A 80 16.26 -3.98 -1.26
CA TYR A 80 14.85 -3.71 -1.42
C TYR A 80 14.06 -4.48 -0.36
N THR A 81 13.23 -3.80 0.40
CA THR A 81 12.38 -4.37 1.43
C THR A 81 10.97 -3.83 1.28
N THR A 82 9.97 -4.59 1.71
CA THR A 82 8.57 -4.26 1.51
C THR A 82 7.83 -3.98 2.81
N PHE A 83 6.72 -3.28 2.70
CA PHE A 83 5.71 -3.10 3.74
C PHE A 83 4.32 -3.33 3.14
N ASP A 84 3.45 -3.83 3.96
CA ASP A 84 2.05 -4.15 3.64
C ASP A 84 1.08 -2.98 3.89
N THR A 85 1.42 -2.08 4.82
CA THR A 85 0.57 -0.92 5.17
C THR A 85 1.40 0.33 5.46
N ASN A 86 0.85 1.50 5.13
CA ASN A 86 1.45 2.80 5.50
C ASN A 86 1.69 2.90 7.02
N GLU A 87 0.80 2.35 7.84
CA GLU A 87 0.89 2.37 9.30
C GLU A 87 2.13 1.62 9.80
N THR A 88 2.43 0.47 9.21
CA THR A 88 3.64 -0.33 9.50
C THR A 88 4.89 0.46 9.14
N MET A 89 4.94 1.03 7.95
CA MET A 89 6.07 1.86 7.48
C MET A 89 6.24 3.10 8.35
N MET A 90 5.17 3.89 8.56
CA MET A 90 5.20 5.12 9.36
C MET A 90 5.70 4.87 10.78
N THR A 91 5.29 3.75 11.41
CA THR A 91 5.73 3.41 12.76
C THR A 91 7.25 3.28 12.85
N LYS A 92 7.91 2.69 11.85
CA LYS A 92 9.37 2.56 11.80
C LYS A 92 10.05 3.91 11.55
N VAL A 93 9.55 4.69 10.59
CA VAL A 93 10.14 6.00 10.22
C VAL A 93 9.99 7.00 11.35
N LEU A 94 8.82 7.12 11.98
CA LEU A 94 8.55 8.04 13.08
C LEU A 94 9.38 7.74 14.34
N LYS A 95 9.72 6.47 14.58
CA LYS A 95 10.60 6.07 15.68
C LYS A 95 12.09 6.31 15.40
N GLY A 96 12.45 6.61 14.14
CA GLY A 96 13.84 6.70 13.71
C GLY A 96 14.56 5.36 13.62
N ASP A 97 13.81 4.25 13.68
CA ASP A 97 14.34 2.88 13.59
C ASP A 97 14.49 2.39 12.15
N ALA A 98 13.95 3.14 11.19
CA ALA A 98 14.06 2.84 9.78
C ALA A 98 15.45 3.25 9.28
N ASN A 99 16.32 2.27 9.03
CA ASN A 99 17.60 2.49 8.35
C ASN A 99 17.40 2.36 6.84
N VAL A 100 16.65 3.30 6.26
CA VAL A 100 16.25 3.32 4.86
C VAL A 100 16.64 4.64 4.21
N ASP A 101 16.92 4.59 2.91
CA ASP A 101 17.29 5.76 2.10
C ASP A 101 16.11 6.32 1.31
N LEU A 102 15.18 5.45 0.93
CA LEU A 102 13.96 5.79 0.19
C LEU A 102 12.75 5.08 0.77
N ILE A 103 11.63 5.76 0.75
CA ILE A 103 10.29 5.23 1.04
C ILE A 103 9.31 5.71 -0.04
N CYS A 104 8.26 4.93 -0.30
CA CYS A 104 7.20 5.27 -1.25
C CYS A 104 5.82 5.15 -0.60
N PRO A 105 5.44 6.06 0.29
CA PRO A 105 4.13 6.05 0.94
C PRO A 105 3.05 6.77 0.12
N SER A 106 1.79 6.55 0.53
CA SER A 106 0.66 7.32 0.01
C SER A 106 0.59 8.73 0.60
N GLU A 107 -0.13 9.62 -0.06
CA GLU A 107 -0.20 11.06 0.23
C GLU A 107 -0.52 11.41 1.69
N TYR A 108 -1.46 10.70 2.33
CA TYR A 108 -1.81 10.98 3.74
C TYR A 108 -0.69 10.59 4.72
N ALA A 109 0.07 9.54 4.38
CA ALA A 109 1.23 9.12 5.16
C ALA A 109 2.40 10.09 4.95
N ILE A 110 2.58 10.60 3.72
CA ILE A 110 3.54 11.68 3.43
C ILE A 110 3.20 12.92 4.23
N GLU A 111 1.92 13.34 4.27
CA GLU A 111 1.45 14.46 5.10
C GLU A 111 1.83 14.28 6.57
N LYS A 112 1.62 13.08 7.11
CA LYS A 112 1.99 12.73 8.50
C LYS A 112 3.48 12.84 8.75
N LEU A 113 4.29 12.24 7.88
CA LEU A 113 5.74 12.24 8.00
C LEU A 113 6.33 13.65 7.81
N LEU A 114 5.78 14.43 6.89
CA LEU A 114 6.16 15.83 6.67
C LEU A 114 5.83 16.69 7.88
N THR A 115 4.61 16.55 8.42
CA THR A 115 4.19 17.23 9.66
C THR A 115 5.10 16.89 10.82
N ALA A 116 5.60 15.65 10.90
CA ALA A 116 6.52 15.21 11.94
C ALA A 116 7.97 15.68 11.73
N GLY A 117 8.32 16.20 10.54
CA GLY A 117 9.67 16.62 10.17
C GLY A 117 10.60 15.45 9.86
N CYS A 118 10.06 14.33 9.36
CA CYS A 118 10.82 13.12 9.06
C CYS A 118 11.32 13.04 7.61
N LEU A 119 10.95 13.98 6.74
CA LEU A 119 11.31 14.01 5.32
C LEU A 119 12.28 15.13 5.00
N LEU A 120 13.14 14.91 4.01
CA LEU A 120 14.04 15.93 3.46
C LEU A 120 13.39 16.69 2.31
N ASN A 121 13.57 18.00 2.31
CA ASN A 121 13.19 18.84 1.20
C ASN A 121 14.17 18.63 0.02
N HIS A 122 13.66 18.29 -1.14
CA HIS A 122 14.43 17.92 -2.32
C HIS A 122 15.28 19.09 -2.85
N LYS A 123 14.75 20.33 -2.77
CA LYS A 123 15.49 21.52 -3.18
C LYS A 123 16.74 21.73 -2.31
N THR A 124 16.57 21.68 -0.99
CA THR A 124 17.69 21.79 -0.04
C THR A 124 18.69 20.66 -0.24
N LEU A 125 18.19 19.45 -0.49
CA LEU A 125 19.03 18.28 -0.73
C LEU A 125 19.86 18.42 -2.00
N LYS A 126 19.26 18.95 -3.09
CA LYS A 126 19.99 19.26 -4.32
C LYS A 126 21.13 20.24 -4.08
N GLU A 127 20.86 21.35 -3.38
CA GLU A 127 21.89 22.34 -3.03
C GLU A 127 23.05 21.71 -2.26
N GLU A 128 22.75 20.82 -1.31
CA GLU A 128 23.74 20.07 -0.54
C GLU A 128 24.59 19.12 -1.41
N LEU A 129 23.96 18.47 -2.40
CA LEU A 129 24.63 17.51 -3.28
C LEU A 129 25.36 18.15 -4.48
N GLN A 130 25.14 19.42 -4.77
CA GLN A 130 25.69 20.08 -5.95
C GLN A 130 27.18 19.81 -6.17
N PRO A 131 28.07 19.88 -5.16
CA PRO A 131 29.50 19.58 -5.37
C PRO A 131 29.77 18.11 -5.80
N GLN A 132 28.91 17.17 -5.43
CA GLN A 132 29.03 15.77 -5.88
C GLN A 132 28.49 15.61 -7.29
N LEU A 133 27.37 16.27 -7.61
CA LEU A 133 26.77 16.28 -8.94
C LEU A 133 27.74 16.86 -9.97
N ASP A 134 28.37 18.00 -9.66
CA ASP A 134 29.38 18.65 -10.52
C ASP A 134 30.57 17.71 -10.76
N LYS A 135 31.04 17.03 -9.72
CA LYS A 135 32.16 16.09 -9.81
C LYS A 135 31.88 14.94 -10.77
N TYR A 136 30.65 14.45 -10.81
CA TYR A 136 30.25 13.33 -11.68
C TYR A 136 29.63 13.77 -13.00
N GLY A 137 29.48 15.11 -13.23
CA GLY A 137 28.83 15.66 -14.42
C GLY A 137 27.34 15.33 -14.49
N ILE A 138 26.68 15.12 -13.34
CA ILE A 138 25.26 14.82 -13.25
C ILE A 138 24.51 16.13 -13.11
N SER A 139 23.52 16.37 -14.00
CA SER A 139 22.63 17.54 -13.92
C SER A 139 21.28 17.10 -13.35
N LEU A 140 20.91 17.74 -12.24
CA LEU A 140 19.60 17.59 -11.61
C LEU A 140 18.89 18.96 -11.59
N ASP A 141 19.03 19.74 -12.66
CA ASP A 141 18.66 21.14 -12.71
C ASP A 141 17.18 21.42 -12.42
N ASN A 142 16.32 20.46 -12.61
CA ASN A 142 14.87 20.60 -12.39
C ASN A 142 14.35 20.08 -11.06
N MET A 143 15.17 19.46 -10.25
CA MET A 143 14.77 19.05 -8.90
C MET A 143 14.41 20.25 -7.99
N SER A 144 14.81 21.47 -8.35
CA SER A 144 14.52 22.66 -7.54
C SER A 144 13.19 23.32 -7.86
N SER A 145 12.58 22.94 -8.98
CA SER A 145 11.24 23.38 -9.36
C SER A 145 10.48 22.16 -9.83
N LEU A 146 9.77 21.52 -8.94
CA LEU A 146 8.69 20.60 -9.29
C LEU A 146 7.53 21.41 -9.89
N THR A 147 7.87 22.32 -10.80
CA THR A 147 6.89 22.92 -11.71
C THR A 147 6.82 22.01 -12.91
N PRO A 148 5.78 21.21 -13.02
CA PRO A 148 5.64 20.12 -13.99
C PRO A 148 5.65 20.61 -15.43
N TYR A 149 5.49 21.90 -15.64
CA TYR A 149 5.13 22.50 -16.90
C TYR A 149 6.29 22.99 -17.77
N ASN A 150 7.50 22.98 -17.26
CA ASN A 150 8.67 23.32 -18.07
C ASN A 150 9.39 22.04 -18.51
N ALA A 151 8.59 21.18 -19.07
CA ALA A 151 8.96 19.95 -19.72
C ALA A 151 10.26 20.06 -20.53
N ILE A 152 10.93 18.94 -20.67
CA ILE A 152 12.10 18.74 -21.52
C ILE A 152 13.29 19.54 -21.00
N THR A 153 13.69 19.12 -19.85
CA THR A 153 14.98 19.50 -19.28
C THR A 153 15.74 18.22 -18.99
N ASN A 154 16.99 18.31 -18.77
CA ASN A 154 17.92 17.18 -18.66
C ASN A 154 17.69 16.24 -17.44
N THR A 155 16.51 16.29 -16.81
CA THR A 155 16.11 15.41 -15.72
C THR A 155 14.69 14.90 -15.91
N ASN A 156 14.46 13.68 -15.46
CA ASN A 156 13.19 12.99 -15.63
C ASN A 156 12.11 13.46 -14.65
N TRP A 157 12.46 14.14 -13.56
CA TRP A 157 11.50 14.63 -12.55
C TRP A 157 10.49 15.64 -13.11
N GLY A 158 10.81 16.27 -14.25
CA GLY A 158 9.87 17.14 -14.98
C GLY A 158 8.83 16.38 -15.80
N ASN A 159 8.92 15.05 -15.87
CA ASN A 159 8.03 14.21 -16.68
C ASN A 159 6.75 13.78 -15.96
N ILE A 160 6.45 14.35 -14.79
CA ILE A 160 5.26 14.00 -14.01
C ILE A 160 4.00 14.63 -14.62
N GLU A 161 2.90 13.86 -14.61
CA GLU A 161 1.60 14.27 -15.14
C GLU A 161 1.10 15.56 -14.44
N PRO A 162 0.82 16.61 -15.20
CA PRO A 162 0.40 17.91 -14.66
C PRO A 162 -0.81 17.83 -13.73
N SER A 163 -1.83 17.05 -14.08
CA SER A 163 -3.05 16.91 -13.27
C SER A 163 -2.78 16.26 -11.92
N VAL A 164 -1.83 15.33 -11.84
CA VAL A 164 -1.36 14.71 -10.59
C VAL A 164 -0.68 15.77 -9.70
N MET A 165 0.24 16.55 -10.27
CA MET A 165 0.94 17.58 -9.52
C MET A 165 0.01 18.71 -9.05
N ASP A 166 -0.93 19.12 -9.89
CA ASP A 166 -1.91 20.17 -9.52
C ASP A 166 -2.80 19.70 -8.38
N THR A 167 -3.26 18.46 -8.40
CA THR A 167 -4.07 17.88 -7.31
C THR A 167 -3.25 17.83 -6.01
N ILE A 168 -2.04 17.28 -6.04
CA ILE A 168 -1.17 17.22 -4.85
C ILE A 168 -0.90 18.64 -4.31
N LYS A 169 -0.58 19.58 -5.17
CA LYS A 169 -0.32 20.97 -4.77
C LYS A 169 -1.56 21.66 -4.21
N SER A 170 -2.72 21.44 -4.81
CA SER A 170 -3.99 21.99 -4.33
C SER A 170 -4.33 21.48 -2.94
N MET A 171 -4.14 20.19 -2.70
CA MET A 171 -4.52 19.51 -1.46
C MET A 171 -3.46 19.65 -0.36
N PHE A 172 -2.17 19.65 -0.71
CA PHE A 172 -1.05 19.51 0.21
C PHE A 172 0.03 20.60 0.05
N GLY A 173 -0.25 21.67 -0.69
CA GLY A 173 0.69 22.79 -0.90
C GLY A 173 0.89 23.70 0.33
N ALA A 174 0.16 23.48 1.42
CA ALA A 174 0.21 24.33 2.62
C ALA A 174 0.08 23.52 3.92
N ILE A 175 0.97 22.58 4.17
CA ILE A 175 0.98 21.73 5.37
C ILE A 175 1.72 22.46 6.50
N LYS A 176 1.04 22.63 7.64
CA LYS A 176 1.66 23.21 8.85
C LYS A 176 2.37 22.10 9.63
N ALA A 177 3.69 22.16 9.67
CA ALA A 177 4.52 21.17 10.36
C ALA A 177 4.86 21.57 11.81
N LYS A 178 5.44 20.63 12.57
CA LYS A 178 5.85 20.83 13.97
C LYS A 178 6.92 21.90 14.16
N ASP A 179 7.69 22.22 13.12
CA ASP A 179 8.67 23.33 13.15
C ASP A 179 8.01 24.72 13.10
N GLY A 180 6.67 24.77 13.01
CA GLY A 180 5.86 25.97 12.95
C GLY A 180 5.79 26.63 11.56
N LYS A 181 6.44 26.05 10.56
CA LYS A 181 6.42 26.52 9.17
C LYS A 181 5.34 25.83 8.35
N VAL A 182 5.03 26.43 7.22
CA VAL A 182 4.18 25.84 6.18
C VAL A 182 5.09 25.25 5.10
N HIS A 183 4.80 24.01 4.71
CA HIS A 183 5.54 23.27 3.70
C HIS A 183 4.63 22.87 2.55
N ASP A 184 5.15 22.84 1.35
CA ASP A 184 4.51 22.29 0.16
C ASP A 184 5.00 20.86 -0.04
N MET A 185 4.08 19.88 -0.04
CA MET A 185 4.42 18.46 -0.17
C MET A 185 5.16 18.17 -1.46
N THR A 186 4.91 18.92 -2.54
CA THR A 186 5.59 18.76 -3.83
C THR A 186 7.10 19.00 -3.76
N GLU A 187 7.59 19.61 -2.68
CA GLU A 187 9.03 19.77 -2.42
C GLU A 187 9.65 18.59 -1.67
N TYR A 188 8.85 17.60 -1.22
CA TYR A 188 9.26 16.49 -0.37
C TYR A 188 8.96 15.11 -0.95
N MET A 189 8.17 15.05 -2.00
CA MET A 189 7.85 13.82 -2.72
C MET A 189 7.97 14.01 -4.24
N VAL A 190 8.25 12.92 -4.95
CA VAL A 190 8.07 12.82 -6.40
C VAL A 190 7.02 11.76 -6.65
N PRO A 191 5.89 12.09 -7.27
CA PRO A 191 4.85 11.12 -7.58
C PRO A 191 5.43 9.94 -8.37
N TYR A 192 5.01 8.74 -8.00
CA TYR A 192 5.47 7.50 -8.59
C TYR A 192 4.35 6.77 -9.30
N MET A 193 3.31 6.39 -8.55
CA MET A 193 2.10 5.77 -9.05
C MET A 193 0.88 6.51 -8.53
N TYR A 194 -0.25 6.38 -9.22
CA TYR A 194 -1.55 6.85 -8.77
C TYR A 194 -2.66 5.97 -9.30
N GLY A 195 -3.82 6.03 -8.67
CA GLY A 195 -4.96 5.24 -9.09
C GLY A 195 -6.18 5.48 -8.23
N THR A 196 -7.17 4.63 -8.42
CA THR A 196 -8.47 4.71 -7.76
C THR A 196 -8.75 3.46 -6.92
N LEU A 197 -9.71 3.56 -6.01
CA LEU A 197 -10.39 2.41 -5.43
C LEU A 197 -11.61 2.08 -6.28
N GLY A 198 -11.85 0.79 -6.47
CA GLY A 198 -12.98 0.30 -7.26
C GLY A 198 -13.35 -1.13 -6.89
N ILE A 199 -14.11 -1.74 -7.77
CA ILE A 199 -14.58 -3.12 -7.65
C ILE A 199 -13.97 -3.94 -8.78
N LEU A 200 -13.09 -4.88 -8.45
CA LEU A 200 -12.67 -5.96 -9.33
C LEU A 200 -13.77 -7.03 -9.28
N TYR A 201 -14.29 -7.46 -10.41
CA TYR A 201 -15.42 -8.36 -10.46
C TYR A 201 -15.27 -9.42 -11.55
N ASN A 202 -15.88 -10.58 -11.33
CA ASN A 202 -16.01 -11.62 -12.33
C ASN A 202 -17.20 -11.30 -13.25
N THR A 203 -16.93 -11.16 -14.55
CA THR A 203 -17.89 -10.69 -15.58
C THR A 203 -19.05 -11.65 -15.83
N GLU A 204 -18.88 -12.93 -15.51
CA GLU A 204 -19.95 -13.93 -15.59
C GLU A 204 -20.88 -13.92 -14.36
N VAL A 205 -20.44 -13.29 -13.25
CA VAL A 205 -21.18 -13.27 -11.97
C VAL A 205 -21.85 -11.94 -11.73
N VAL A 206 -21.17 -10.86 -12.06
CA VAL A 206 -21.67 -9.48 -11.90
C VAL A 206 -21.62 -8.79 -13.25
N SER A 207 -22.75 -8.28 -13.70
CA SER A 207 -22.83 -7.53 -14.95
C SER A 207 -22.49 -6.04 -14.74
N LEU A 208 -22.05 -5.38 -15.82
CA LEU A 208 -21.84 -3.93 -15.80
C LEU A 208 -23.14 -3.17 -15.44
N GLU A 209 -24.33 -3.67 -15.88
CA GLU A 209 -25.62 -3.08 -15.52
C GLU A 209 -25.88 -3.13 -14.01
N GLU A 210 -25.53 -4.24 -13.35
CA GLU A 210 -25.62 -4.34 -11.87
C GLU A 210 -24.65 -3.36 -11.19
N LEU A 211 -23.42 -3.23 -11.68
CA LEU A 211 -22.46 -2.27 -11.14
C LEU A 211 -22.93 -0.82 -11.31
N GLU A 212 -23.49 -0.47 -12.46
CA GLU A 212 -24.05 0.87 -12.68
C GLU A 212 -25.29 1.15 -11.82
N GLN A 213 -26.08 0.12 -11.53
CA GLN A 213 -27.28 0.24 -10.69
C GLN A 213 -26.98 0.30 -9.20
N TYR A 214 -26.09 -0.59 -8.72
CA TYR A 214 -25.84 -0.79 -7.30
C TYR A 214 -24.57 -0.15 -6.79
N GLY A 215 -23.61 0.22 -7.67
CA GLY A 215 -22.37 0.87 -7.31
C GLY A 215 -21.63 0.13 -6.18
N TRP A 216 -21.27 0.86 -5.12
CA TRP A 216 -20.63 0.28 -3.93
C TRP A 216 -21.48 -0.78 -3.22
N GLY A 217 -22.79 -0.77 -3.41
CA GLY A 217 -23.70 -1.76 -2.83
C GLY A 217 -23.43 -3.19 -3.29
N VAL A 218 -22.73 -3.38 -4.41
CA VAL A 218 -22.29 -4.73 -4.85
C VAL A 218 -21.41 -5.39 -3.78
N LEU A 219 -20.56 -4.62 -3.08
CA LEU A 219 -19.73 -5.12 -1.98
C LEU A 219 -20.52 -5.41 -0.68
N TRP A 220 -21.80 -5.00 -0.61
CA TRP A 220 -22.76 -5.33 0.44
C TRP A 220 -23.82 -6.34 -0.04
N ASN A 221 -23.66 -6.86 -1.27
CA ASN A 221 -24.60 -7.76 -1.92
C ASN A 221 -26.05 -7.21 -1.94
N GLU A 222 -26.22 -5.89 -2.17
CA GLU A 222 -27.54 -5.24 -2.22
C GLU A 222 -28.44 -5.76 -3.35
N GLN A 223 -27.84 -6.26 -4.44
CA GLN A 223 -28.55 -6.94 -5.53
C GLN A 223 -29.04 -8.34 -5.15
N LYS A 224 -28.64 -8.86 -3.98
CA LYS A 224 -28.99 -10.20 -3.48
C LYS A 224 -28.64 -11.33 -4.46
N ASN A 225 -27.46 -11.22 -5.05
CA ASN A 225 -26.92 -12.26 -5.92
C ASN A 225 -26.42 -13.42 -5.07
N GLU A 226 -27.08 -14.59 -5.18
CA GLU A 226 -26.71 -15.79 -4.41
C GLU A 226 -25.27 -16.27 -4.71
N ARG A 227 -24.72 -15.97 -5.90
CA ARG A 227 -23.34 -16.32 -6.26
C ARG A 227 -22.31 -15.47 -5.54
N LEU A 228 -22.68 -14.26 -5.09
CA LEU A 228 -21.81 -13.36 -4.34
C LEU A 228 -21.79 -13.63 -2.82
N GLU A 229 -22.74 -14.39 -2.31
CA GLU A 229 -22.81 -14.65 -0.86
C GLU A 229 -21.55 -15.37 -0.36
N ASN A 230 -20.80 -14.75 0.55
CA ASN A 230 -19.48 -15.20 1.01
C ASN A 230 -18.44 -15.36 -0.13
N LYS A 231 -18.55 -14.54 -1.19
CA LYS A 231 -17.65 -14.52 -2.34
C LYS A 231 -17.17 -13.09 -2.66
N ILE A 232 -17.16 -12.22 -1.66
CA ILE A 232 -16.70 -10.84 -1.73
C ILE A 232 -15.50 -10.69 -0.80
N LEU A 233 -14.44 -10.05 -1.27
CA LEU A 233 -13.29 -9.64 -0.46
C LEU A 233 -13.29 -8.12 -0.23
N MET A 234 -12.74 -7.73 0.89
CA MET A 234 -12.51 -6.35 1.26
C MET A 234 -11.05 -6.15 1.66
N LYS A 235 -10.49 -4.96 1.43
CA LYS A 235 -9.13 -4.64 1.88
C LYS A 235 -9.02 -4.66 3.41
N ASP A 236 -7.97 -5.29 3.96
CA ASP A 236 -7.58 -5.17 5.37
C ASP A 236 -6.80 -3.87 5.59
N SER A 237 -7.35 -2.77 5.13
CA SER A 237 -6.82 -1.42 5.25
C SER A 237 -7.79 -0.54 6.02
N VAL A 238 -7.29 0.09 7.08
CA VAL A 238 -8.10 0.99 7.93
C VAL A 238 -8.71 2.13 7.11
N ARG A 239 -7.89 2.72 6.23
CA ARG A 239 -8.25 3.92 5.47
C ARG A 239 -9.21 3.60 4.33
N ASP A 240 -8.87 2.61 3.55
CA ASP A 240 -9.63 2.24 2.36
C ASP A 240 -11.00 1.67 2.74
N THR A 241 -11.05 0.79 3.74
CA THR A 241 -12.32 0.22 4.20
C THR A 241 -13.22 1.26 4.88
N TYR A 242 -12.63 2.23 5.61
CA TYR A 242 -13.39 3.37 6.13
C TYR A 242 -13.96 4.22 5.01
N ALA A 243 -13.19 4.51 3.95
CA ALA A 243 -13.66 5.23 2.78
C ALA A 243 -14.78 4.46 2.05
N ALA A 244 -14.63 3.14 1.85
CA ALA A 244 -15.67 2.30 1.25
C ALA A 244 -17.00 2.39 2.01
N ALA A 245 -16.97 2.37 3.36
CA ALA A 245 -18.17 2.55 4.17
C ALA A 245 -18.82 3.92 3.94
N ILE A 246 -18.03 4.97 3.82
CA ILE A 246 -18.51 6.33 3.54
C ILE A 246 -19.12 6.41 2.14
N PHE A 247 -18.47 5.85 1.13
CA PHE A 247 -18.98 5.83 -0.25
C PHE A 247 -20.31 5.07 -0.34
N TYR A 248 -20.40 3.90 0.31
CA TYR A 248 -21.65 3.15 0.39
C TYR A 248 -22.74 3.96 1.07
N MET A 249 -22.47 4.57 2.24
CA MET A 249 -23.44 5.41 2.93
C MET A 249 -23.88 6.64 2.10
N TYR A 250 -22.94 7.26 1.38
CA TYR A 250 -23.23 8.38 0.49
C TYR A 250 -24.16 7.96 -0.65
N GLU A 251 -23.83 6.85 -1.30
CA GLU A 251 -24.59 6.34 -2.44
C GLU A 251 -26.02 5.92 -2.09
N TYR A 252 -26.21 5.34 -0.90
CA TYR A 252 -27.49 4.83 -0.41
C TYR A 252 -28.26 5.80 0.50
N GLY A 253 -27.78 7.03 0.66
CA GLY A 253 -28.44 8.05 1.50
C GLY A 253 -28.48 7.66 2.98
N LEU A 254 -27.48 6.90 3.46
CA LEU A 254 -27.37 6.44 4.84
C LEU A 254 -26.47 7.35 5.71
N LEU A 255 -25.94 8.42 5.11
CA LEU A 255 -25.17 9.41 5.88
C LEU A 255 -26.03 10.05 6.95
N PRO A 256 -25.48 10.29 8.17
CA PRO A 256 -26.20 11.09 9.17
C PRO A 256 -26.57 12.46 8.62
N GLU A 257 -27.73 13.01 9.03
CA GLU A 257 -28.35 14.21 8.46
C GLU A 257 -27.38 15.40 8.37
N LYS A 258 -26.50 15.55 9.36
CA LYS A 258 -25.48 16.60 9.44
C LYS A 258 -24.55 16.65 8.22
N TYR A 259 -24.30 15.50 7.53
CA TYR A 259 -23.30 15.39 6.48
C TYR A 259 -23.88 15.29 5.06
N GLN A 260 -25.21 15.36 4.90
CA GLN A 260 -25.87 15.18 3.60
C GLN A 260 -25.51 16.23 2.54
N GLY A 261 -24.86 17.31 2.90
CA GLY A 261 -24.43 18.37 1.96
C GLY A 261 -22.91 18.42 1.76
N TYR A 262 -22.18 17.46 2.32
CA TYR A 262 -20.72 17.44 2.23
C TYR A 262 -20.29 16.86 0.88
N THR A 263 -19.16 17.38 0.37
CA THR A 263 -18.46 16.83 -0.79
C THR A 263 -17.80 15.50 -0.46
N VAL A 264 -17.49 14.70 -1.47
CA VAL A 264 -16.74 13.43 -1.31
C VAL A 264 -15.42 13.69 -0.57
N GLN A 265 -14.73 14.80 -0.92
CA GLN A 265 -13.48 15.21 -0.27
C GLN A 265 -13.65 15.48 1.24
N GLU A 266 -14.74 16.10 1.65
CA GLU A 266 -15.03 16.36 3.06
C GLU A 266 -15.44 15.08 3.80
N LEU A 267 -16.21 14.21 3.13
CA LEU A 267 -16.74 12.99 3.72
C LEU A 267 -15.64 11.99 4.06
N ILE A 268 -14.75 11.66 3.12
CA ILE A 268 -13.71 10.63 3.35
C ILE A 268 -12.66 11.03 4.39
N ASN A 269 -12.60 12.34 4.71
CA ASN A 269 -11.70 12.88 5.72
C ASN A 269 -12.42 13.26 7.03
N CYS A 270 -13.73 13.01 7.11
CA CYS A 270 -14.51 13.25 8.31
C CYS A 270 -14.31 12.10 9.32
N THR A 271 -13.82 12.44 10.52
CA THR A 271 -13.59 11.50 11.61
C THR A 271 -14.39 11.81 12.87
N ASP A 272 -15.49 12.57 12.73
CA ASP A 272 -16.41 12.83 13.82
C ASP A 272 -17.00 11.53 14.37
N ASP A 273 -17.25 11.44 15.66
CA ASP A 273 -17.75 10.23 16.32
C ASP A 273 -19.04 9.70 15.68
N GLU A 274 -19.93 10.59 15.22
CA GLU A 274 -21.17 10.20 14.56
C GLU A 274 -20.92 9.51 13.21
N MET A 275 -19.98 10.04 12.40
CA MET A 275 -19.58 9.43 11.13
C MET A 275 -18.88 8.08 11.35
N VAL A 276 -17.94 8.05 12.29
CA VAL A 276 -17.19 6.80 12.62
C VAL A 276 -18.13 5.71 13.11
N ASN A 277 -19.11 6.04 13.96
CA ASN A 277 -20.11 5.08 14.44
C ASN A 277 -21.06 4.60 13.32
N ALA A 278 -21.42 5.47 12.38
CA ALA A 278 -22.23 5.09 11.22
C ALA A 278 -21.44 4.14 10.30
N ALA A 279 -20.17 4.44 10.04
CA ALA A 279 -19.29 3.57 9.27
C ALA A 279 -19.08 2.20 9.93
N GLU A 280 -18.85 2.17 11.26
CA GLU A 280 -18.75 0.92 12.03
C GLU A 280 -19.98 0.04 11.84
N LYS A 281 -21.16 0.64 11.87
CA LYS A 281 -22.42 -0.09 11.71
C LYS A 281 -22.51 -0.75 10.34
N VAL A 282 -22.31 -0.01 9.26
CA VAL A 282 -22.46 -0.56 7.89
C VAL A 282 -21.38 -1.61 7.57
N LEU A 283 -20.15 -1.46 8.11
CA LEU A 283 -19.09 -2.47 7.99
C LEU A 283 -19.39 -3.73 8.80
N THR A 284 -20.01 -3.57 9.97
CA THR A 284 -20.44 -4.73 10.78
C THR A 284 -21.56 -5.51 10.08
N ASP A 285 -22.52 -4.78 9.49
CA ASP A 285 -23.61 -5.38 8.73
C ASP A 285 -23.08 -6.10 7.46
N GLN A 286 -22.07 -5.56 6.78
CA GLN A 286 -21.42 -6.14 5.59
C GLN A 286 -20.79 -7.52 5.85
N ARG A 287 -20.26 -7.73 7.03
CA ARG A 287 -19.52 -8.96 7.38
C ARG A 287 -20.27 -10.26 7.14
N GLU A 288 -21.58 -10.23 7.16
CA GLU A 288 -22.41 -11.42 6.93
C GLU A 288 -22.36 -11.89 5.47
N HIS A 289 -21.93 -11.00 4.54
CA HIS A 289 -21.93 -11.23 3.09
C HIS A 289 -20.54 -11.50 2.51
N ILE A 290 -19.46 -11.11 3.21
CA ILE A 290 -18.10 -11.19 2.69
C ILE A 290 -17.40 -12.50 3.05
N SER A 291 -16.45 -12.92 2.21
CA SER A 291 -15.54 -14.03 2.45
C SER A 291 -14.50 -13.71 3.52
N GLY A 292 -13.98 -12.47 3.48
CA GLY A 292 -12.94 -12.03 4.39
C GLY A 292 -12.29 -10.70 4.01
N TYR A 293 -11.14 -10.49 4.62
CA TYR A 293 -10.31 -9.30 4.40
C TYR A 293 -8.94 -9.71 3.88
N GLU A 294 -8.41 -8.96 2.95
CA GLU A 294 -7.14 -9.23 2.29
C GLU A 294 -6.31 -7.94 2.13
N VAL A 295 -5.04 -8.07 1.79
CA VAL A 295 -4.17 -6.95 1.40
C VAL A 295 -3.69 -7.16 -0.02
N ASP A 296 -3.04 -8.29 -0.34
CA ASP A 296 -2.37 -8.52 -1.62
C ASP A 296 -2.88 -9.76 -2.37
N PHE A 297 -3.52 -10.73 -1.69
CA PHE A 297 -3.90 -12.00 -2.33
C PHE A 297 -5.26 -11.97 -3.04
N GLY A 298 -6.04 -10.90 -2.93
CA GLY A 298 -7.37 -10.78 -3.54
C GLY A 298 -7.35 -10.96 -5.05
N LYS A 299 -6.33 -10.39 -5.73
CA LYS A 299 -6.12 -10.53 -7.17
C LYS A 299 -5.98 -12.02 -7.60
N ASP A 300 -5.20 -12.83 -6.86
CA ASP A 300 -5.04 -14.26 -7.14
C ASP A 300 -6.34 -15.04 -6.88
N ASP A 301 -7.06 -14.72 -5.81
CA ASP A 301 -8.33 -15.36 -5.47
C ASP A 301 -9.43 -15.04 -6.51
N MET A 302 -9.39 -13.84 -7.13
CA MET A 302 -10.28 -13.47 -8.23
C MET A 302 -9.96 -14.26 -9.51
N ILE A 303 -8.69 -14.33 -9.92
CA ILE A 303 -8.24 -15.10 -11.10
C ILE A 303 -8.61 -16.60 -10.94
N ASN A 304 -8.44 -17.15 -9.74
CA ASN A 304 -8.72 -18.55 -9.45
C ASN A 304 -10.22 -18.84 -9.12
N GLU A 305 -11.13 -17.88 -9.27
CA GLU A 305 -12.57 -17.99 -9.00
C GLU A 305 -12.90 -18.42 -7.55
N ILE A 306 -12.00 -18.17 -6.62
CA ILE A 306 -12.26 -18.41 -5.19
C ILE A 306 -13.30 -17.42 -4.69
N VAL A 307 -13.24 -16.19 -5.18
CA VAL A 307 -14.19 -15.10 -4.94
C VAL A 307 -14.62 -14.47 -6.27
N TYR A 308 -15.64 -13.62 -6.26
CA TYR A 308 -16.24 -13.06 -7.47
C TYR A 308 -16.37 -11.54 -7.45
N ALA A 309 -16.08 -10.90 -6.35
CA ALA A 309 -15.91 -9.45 -6.23
C ALA A 309 -14.85 -9.13 -5.17
N ASP A 310 -14.03 -8.13 -5.45
CA ASP A 310 -13.01 -7.63 -4.54
C ASP A 310 -12.99 -6.11 -4.53
N PHE A 311 -12.88 -5.54 -3.34
CA PHE A 311 -12.61 -4.12 -3.16
C PHE A 311 -11.13 -3.86 -3.44
N ALA A 312 -10.81 -3.39 -4.63
CA ALA A 312 -9.45 -3.41 -5.17
C ALA A 312 -8.88 -2.02 -5.44
N TRP A 313 -7.56 -1.91 -5.36
CA TRP A 313 -6.80 -0.83 -6.00
C TRP A 313 -6.75 -1.06 -7.50
N SER A 314 -6.79 0.03 -8.29
CA SER A 314 -6.83 -0.05 -9.75
C SER A 314 -5.66 -0.86 -10.35
N GLY A 315 -4.46 -0.76 -9.78
CA GLY A 315 -3.30 -1.49 -10.28
C GLY A 315 -3.42 -3.00 -10.13
N ASP A 316 -3.80 -3.48 -8.92
CA ASP A 316 -4.06 -4.91 -8.69
C ASP A 316 -5.17 -5.43 -9.59
N ALA A 317 -6.22 -4.62 -9.77
CA ALA A 317 -7.34 -4.99 -10.62
C ALA A 317 -6.94 -5.11 -12.10
N LEU A 318 -6.18 -4.18 -12.61
CA LEU A 318 -5.72 -4.21 -14.00
C LEU A 318 -4.75 -5.35 -14.25
N TRP A 319 -3.82 -5.60 -13.31
CA TRP A 319 -2.93 -6.75 -13.39
C TRP A 319 -3.73 -8.08 -13.38
N ALA A 320 -4.73 -8.20 -12.50
CA ALA A 320 -5.57 -9.40 -12.44
C ALA A 320 -6.40 -9.61 -13.72
N ILE A 321 -6.85 -8.55 -14.38
CA ILE A 321 -7.56 -8.64 -15.66
C ILE A 321 -6.64 -9.17 -16.76
N GLU A 322 -5.38 -8.73 -16.77
CA GLU A 322 -4.38 -9.14 -17.77
C GLU A 322 -3.89 -10.58 -17.55
N GLU A 323 -3.78 -11.03 -16.28
CA GLU A 323 -3.39 -12.40 -15.94
C GLU A 323 -4.57 -13.40 -15.95
N GLY A 324 -5.80 -12.90 -15.97
CA GLY A 324 -7.01 -13.72 -16.00
C GLY A 324 -7.31 -14.28 -17.39
N ASP A 325 -8.33 -15.15 -17.44
CA ASP A 325 -8.76 -15.76 -18.71
C ASP A 325 -9.39 -14.72 -19.65
N TYR A 326 -9.09 -14.85 -20.94
CA TYR A 326 -9.69 -14.09 -22.02
C TYR A 326 -10.36 -15.04 -23.02
N ASP A 327 -11.63 -14.79 -23.31
CA ASP A 327 -12.40 -15.56 -24.30
C ASP A 327 -12.33 -14.87 -25.68
N GLU A 328 -11.53 -15.43 -26.59
CA GLU A 328 -11.37 -14.94 -27.96
C GLU A 328 -12.68 -15.02 -28.80
N GLU A 329 -13.62 -15.94 -28.46
CA GLU A 329 -14.86 -16.09 -29.22
C GLU A 329 -15.87 -14.96 -28.91
N THR A 330 -15.88 -14.50 -27.66
CA THR A 330 -16.79 -13.45 -27.17
C THR A 330 -16.14 -12.09 -27.04
N ASP A 331 -14.81 -12.01 -27.19
CA ASP A 331 -14.00 -10.80 -26.97
C ASP A 331 -14.23 -10.23 -25.56
N THR A 332 -14.13 -11.12 -24.55
CA THR A 332 -14.38 -10.75 -23.16
C THR A 332 -13.32 -11.27 -22.20
N TYR A 333 -12.91 -10.43 -21.25
CA TYR A 333 -12.09 -10.83 -20.12
C TYR A 333 -12.96 -11.47 -19.03
N GLN A 334 -12.39 -12.46 -18.32
CA GLN A 334 -12.97 -13.07 -17.13
C GLN A 334 -13.28 -12.05 -16.05
N LEU A 335 -12.39 -11.08 -15.90
CA LEU A 335 -12.46 -10.06 -14.87
C LEU A 335 -12.67 -8.67 -15.48
N GLY A 336 -13.27 -7.78 -14.70
CA GLY A 336 -13.43 -6.37 -15.03
C GLY A 336 -13.22 -5.48 -13.82
N TYR A 337 -12.88 -4.22 -14.05
CA TYR A 337 -12.72 -3.23 -13.00
C TYR A 337 -13.71 -2.08 -13.18
N TYR A 338 -14.39 -1.71 -12.10
CA TYR A 338 -15.39 -0.65 -12.10
C TYR A 338 -15.19 0.32 -10.94
N VAL A 339 -15.10 1.60 -11.25
CA VAL A 339 -15.10 2.69 -10.27
C VAL A 339 -16.50 3.28 -10.18
N PRO A 340 -17.22 3.14 -9.04
CA PRO A 340 -18.55 3.71 -8.90
C PRO A 340 -18.58 5.22 -9.07
N LYS A 341 -19.49 5.70 -9.93
CA LYS A 341 -19.49 7.07 -10.48
C LYS A 341 -19.88 8.17 -9.49
N LYS A 342 -20.53 7.83 -8.34
CA LYS A 342 -21.00 8.83 -7.39
C LYS A 342 -19.93 9.30 -6.42
N ALA A 343 -19.07 8.39 -6.00
CA ALA A 343 -17.99 8.66 -5.08
C ALA A 343 -16.94 7.57 -5.14
N SER A 344 -15.68 7.93 -5.19
CA SER A 344 -14.55 7.08 -4.92
C SER A 344 -13.37 7.91 -4.40
N ASN A 345 -12.18 7.32 -4.32
CA ASN A 345 -10.98 8.10 -4.06
C ASN A 345 -10.01 8.03 -5.23
N ILE A 346 -9.12 9.02 -5.27
CA ILE A 346 -7.87 8.96 -6.01
C ILE A 346 -6.72 9.06 -5.01
N TRP A 347 -5.78 8.14 -5.10
CA TRP A 347 -4.59 8.09 -4.25
C TRP A 347 -3.33 8.36 -5.06
N TYR A 348 -2.29 8.85 -4.36
CA TYR A 348 -1.00 9.20 -4.95
C TYR A 348 0.13 8.68 -4.06
N ASP A 349 0.92 7.75 -4.60
CA ASP A 349 2.12 7.28 -3.95
C ASP A 349 3.34 8.01 -4.51
N GLY A 350 4.31 8.30 -3.66
CA GLY A 350 5.46 9.07 -4.09
C GLY A 350 6.74 8.75 -3.35
N TRP A 351 7.85 8.84 -4.09
CA TRP A 351 9.18 8.69 -3.55
C TRP A 351 9.52 9.83 -2.61
N CYS A 352 9.85 9.48 -1.37
CA CYS A 352 10.29 10.39 -0.32
C CYS A 352 11.64 9.97 0.22
N ILE A 353 12.44 10.95 0.61
CA ILE A 353 13.75 10.74 1.23
C ILE A 353 13.64 11.06 2.73
N PRO A 354 13.71 10.06 3.63
CA PRO A 354 13.64 10.29 5.06
C PRO A 354 14.90 10.98 5.59
N THR A 355 14.78 11.69 6.71
CA THR A 355 15.92 12.38 7.36
C THR A 355 17.01 11.42 7.83
N SER A 356 16.72 10.12 7.92
CA SER A 356 17.67 9.05 8.28
C SER A 356 18.51 8.54 7.11
N VAL A 357 18.36 9.11 5.91
CA VAL A 357 19.05 8.68 4.69
C VAL A 357 20.58 8.64 4.85
N ASN A 358 21.20 7.59 4.36
CA ASN A 358 22.66 7.44 4.36
C ASN A 358 23.28 7.80 3.00
N ASN A 359 22.62 7.45 1.90
CA ASN A 359 23.11 7.70 0.55
C ASN A 359 22.16 8.61 -0.24
N LYS A 360 22.23 9.90 0.05
CA LYS A 360 21.41 10.95 -0.56
C LYS A 360 21.54 10.98 -2.09
N LEU A 361 22.77 10.79 -2.62
CA LEU A 361 23.01 10.83 -4.07
C LEU A 361 22.33 9.66 -4.77
N ALA A 362 22.51 8.43 -4.27
CA ALA A 362 21.87 7.27 -4.87
C ALA A 362 20.34 7.34 -4.79
N ALA A 363 19.81 7.85 -3.65
CA ALA A 363 18.36 8.06 -3.48
C ALA A 363 17.81 9.01 -4.54
N MET A 364 18.43 10.16 -4.73
CA MET A 364 18.00 11.12 -5.74
C MET A 364 18.13 10.61 -7.17
N MET A 365 19.25 9.94 -7.49
CA MET A 365 19.45 9.33 -8.80
C MET A 365 18.44 8.20 -9.08
N PHE A 366 18.03 7.43 -8.06
CA PHE A 366 17.01 6.40 -8.21
C PHE A 366 15.65 7.00 -8.57
N ILE A 367 15.24 8.06 -7.87
CA ILE A 367 13.99 8.75 -8.17
C ILE A 367 13.99 9.27 -9.61
N ASP A 368 15.09 9.89 -10.05
CA ASP A 368 15.21 10.38 -11.42
C ASP A 368 15.18 9.24 -12.45
N TYR A 369 15.83 8.12 -12.14
CA TYR A 369 15.83 6.93 -12.99
C TYR A 369 14.43 6.33 -13.13
N MET A 370 13.66 6.24 -12.04
CA MET A 370 12.30 5.71 -12.07
C MET A 370 11.30 6.63 -12.78
N ALA A 371 11.59 7.92 -12.85
CA ALA A 371 10.80 8.89 -13.61
C ALA A 371 11.20 8.99 -15.10
N ASN A 372 12.19 8.21 -15.55
CA ASN A 372 12.52 8.09 -16.97
C ASN A 372 11.35 7.41 -17.71
N PRO A 373 10.97 7.85 -18.93
CA PRO A 373 9.84 7.29 -19.67
C PRO A 373 9.87 5.76 -19.80
N MET A 374 11.01 5.20 -20.21
CA MET A 374 11.16 3.74 -20.35
C MET A 374 11.06 3.00 -19.01
N SER A 375 11.74 3.48 -17.96
CA SER A 375 11.64 2.88 -16.63
C SER A 375 10.22 2.96 -16.08
N SER A 376 9.54 4.09 -16.32
CA SER A 376 8.16 4.32 -15.90
C SER A 376 7.17 3.37 -16.57
N ILE A 377 7.22 3.26 -17.91
CA ILE A 377 6.27 2.43 -18.66
C ILE A 377 6.51 0.94 -18.41
N ARG A 378 7.76 0.50 -18.46
CA ARG A 378 8.14 -0.87 -18.18
C ARG A 378 7.65 -1.33 -16.80
N ASN A 379 7.92 -0.50 -15.78
CA ASN A 379 7.47 -0.80 -14.44
C ASN A 379 5.94 -0.79 -14.31
N SER A 380 5.27 0.22 -14.91
CA SER A 380 3.82 0.35 -14.90
C SER A 380 3.13 -0.88 -15.52
N MET A 381 3.63 -1.37 -16.66
CA MET A 381 3.07 -2.55 -17.33
C MET A 381 3.30 -3.82 -16.52
N ALA A 382 4.48 -4.00 -15.95
CA ALA A 382 4.81 -5.19 -15.17
C ALA A 382 3.97 -5.34 -13.88
N ILE A 383 3.60 -4.23 -13.25
CA ILE A 383 2.89 -4.24 -11.95
C ILE A 383 1.41 -3.86 -12.06
N GLY A 384 0.90 -3.51 -13.24
CA GLY A 384 -0.48 -3.08 -13.49
C GLY A 384 -0.79 -1.65 -13.04
N TYR A 385 0.03 -1.02 -12.20
CA TYR A 385 -0.23 0.32 -11.65
C TYR A 385 0.14 1.44 -12.64
N THR A 386 -0.62 2.53 -12.60
CA THR A 386 -0.40 3.66 -13.50
C THR A 386 0.74 4.55 -13.00
N SER A 387 1.77 4.71 -13.82
CA SER A 387 2.86 5.63 -13.56
C SER A 387 2.37 7.08 -13.52
N ALA A 388 2.94 7.87 -12.61
CA ALA A 388 2.72 9.30 -12.56
C ALA A 388 3.46 10.07 -13.69
N ALA A 389 4.16 9.39 -14.60
CA ALA A 389 4.73 10.03 -15.78
C ALA A 389 3.63 10.55 -16.72
N ALA A 390 3.87 11.73 -17.32
CA ALA A 390 2.88 12.38 -18.16
C ALA A 390 2.61 11.60 -19.44
N LYS A 391 1.32 11.37 -19.73
CA LYS A 391 0.89 10.66 -20.95
C LYS A 391 1.52 11.23 -22.23
N ASP A 392 1.55 12.55 -22.34
CA ASP A 392 2.11 13.22 -23.53
C ASP A 392 3.60 12.95 -23.68
N VAL A 393 4.34 12.82 -22.58
CA VAL A 393 5.76 12.48 -22.58
C VAL A 393 5.97 11.04 -22.99
N LEU A 394 5.18 10.12 -22.43
CA LEU A 394 5.22 8.69 -22.77
C LEU A 394 4.86 8.44 -24.24
N LYS A 395 3.79 9.07 -24.74
CA LYS A 395 3.35 8.96 -26.14
C LYS A 395 4.32 9.59 -27.15
N ALA A 396 5.13 10.55 -26.72
CA ALA A 396 6.10 11.22 -27.60
C ALA A 396 7.44 10.47 -27.69
N ASP A 397 7.70 9.52 -26.80
CA ASP A 397 8.91 8.71 -26.77
C ASP A 397 8.72 7.46 -27.65
N ALA A 398 9.51 7.35 -28.73
CA ALA A 398 9.38 6.26 -29.69
C ALA A 398 9.70 4.89 -29.08
N ASP A 399 10.69 4.83 -28.19
CA ASP A 399 11.07 3.59 -27.53
C ASP A 399 9.95 3.08 -26.60
N VAL A 400 9.24 4.01 -25.92
CA VAL A 400 8.05 3.69 -25.11
C VAL A 400 6.91 3.15 -25.96
N VAL A 401 6.63 3.81 -27.09
CA VAL A 401 5.58 3.37 -28.02
C VAL A 401 5.89 1.98 -28.57
N ASP A 402 7.13 1.75 -29.01
CA ASP A 402 7.56 0.45 -29.51
C ASP A 402 7.44 -0.62 -28.41
N TYR A 403 7.82 -0.30 -27.16
CA TYR A 403 7.69 -1.23 -26.03
C TYR A 403 6.22 -1.64 -25.76
N ILE A 404 5.28 -0.69 -25.81
CA ILE A 404 3.84 -0.97 -25.65
C ILE A 404 3.34 -1.91 -26.74
N ILE A 405 3.74 -1.68 -28.00
CA ILE A 405 3.34 -2.50 -29.15
C ILE A 405 3.97 -3.91 -29.06
N ASP A 406 5.25 -4.01 -28.68
CA ASP A 406 5.96 -5.27 -28.54
C ASP A 406 5.36 -6.16 -27.42
N ASN A 407 4.69 -5.55 -26.45
CA ASN A 407 3.93 -6.23 -25.41
C ASN A 407 2.43 -6.42 -25.79
N GLU A 408 2.10 -6.38 -27.09
CA GLU A 408 0.79 -6.70 -27.65
C GLU A 408 -0.35 -5.72 -27.29
N TYR A 409 -0.04 -4.49 -26.83
CA TYR A 409 -1.05 -3.46 -26.56
C TYR A 409 -1.24 -2.50 -27.73
N ASP A 410 -2.49 -2.08 -27.94
CA ASP A 410 -2.80 -0.87 -28.73
C ASP A 410 -2.48 0.38 -27.89
N VAL A 411 -1.71 1.30 -28.45
CA VAL A 411 -1.22 2.50 -27.74
C VAL A 411 -2.37 3.42 -27.33
N ASP A 412 -3.38 3.59 -28.20
CA ASP A 412 -4.51 4.47 -27.90
C ASP A 412 -5.46 3.83 -26.89
N GLU A 413 -5.62 2.51 -26.92
CA GLU A 413 -6.37 1.74 -25.91
C GLU A 413 -5.67 1.78 -24.55
N TYR A 414 -4.36 1.53 -24.51
CA TYR A 414 -3.58 1.60 -23.26
C TYR A 414 -3.73 2.95 -22.55
N PHE A 415 -3.54 4.05 -23.28
CA PHE A 415 -3.67 5.40 -22.72
C PHE A 415 -5.10 5.90 -22.60
N GLY A 416 -6.07 5.25 -23.25
CA GLY A 416 -7.51 5.54 -23.19
C GLY A 416 -8.24 4.81 -22.08
N ASN A 417 -7.61 3.81 -21.44
CA ASN A 417 -8.23 3.01 -20.39
C ASN A 417 -8.49 3.87 -19.14
N GLU A 418 -9.77 4.03 -18.74
CA GLU A 418 -10.17 4.85 -17.59
C GLU A 418 -9.78 4.22 -16.24
N GLY A 419 -9.56 2.90 -16.18
CA GLY A 419 -9.01 2.23 -15.01
C GLY A 419 -7.55 2.63 -14.73
N ARG A 420 -6.76 2.85 -15.82
CA ARG A 420 -5.40 3.36 -15.74
C ARG A 420 -5.38 4.87 -15.58
N TYR A 421 -6.06 5.60 -16.42
CA TYR A 421 -6.03 7.06 -16.50
C TYR A 421 -7.42 7.65 -16.18
N PRO A 422 -7.83 7.63 -14.89
CA PRO A 422 -9.14 8.09 -14.49
C PRO A 422 -9.32 9.60 -14.77
N VAL A 423 -10.55 9.98 -15.07
CA VAL A 423 -10.93 11.40 -15.09
C VAL A 423 -10.98 11.91 -13.65
N ILE A 424 -10.14 12.89 -13.34
CA ILE A 424 -10.08 13.48 -11.98
C ILE A 424 -11.14 14.57 -11.87
N ASP A 425 -12.18 14.33 -11.08
CA ASP A 425 -13.28 15.27 -10.83
C ASP A 425 -13.74 15.25 -9.36
N ASP A 426 -14.81 15.95 -9.05
CA ASP A 426 -15.36 16.11 -7.69
C ASP A 426 -15.90 14.81 -7.06
N THR A 427 -16.01 13.73 -7.84
CA THR A 427 -16.42 12.40 -7.34
C THR A 427 -15.26 11.62 -6.75
N LEU A 428 -14.04 12.07 -6.96
CA LEU A 428 -12.81 11.45 -6.44
C LEU A 428 -12.25 12.29 -5.29
N GLY A 429 -12.29 11.75 -4.09
CA GLY A 429 -11.69 12.40 -2.93
C GLY A 429 -10.25 11.94 -2.68
N VAL A 430 -9.43 12.82 -2.11
CA VAL A 430 -8.04 12.54 -1.71
C VAL A 430 -7.98 12.38 -0.20
N MET A 431 -7.32 11.34 0.29
CA MET A 431 -7.20 11.07 1.72
C MET A 431 -6.20 12.02 2.40
N ARG A 432 -6.50 12.44 3.63
CA ARG A 432 -5.65 13.29 4.48
C ARG A 432 -5.24 12.56 5.75
N ASP A 433 -4.16 13.00 6.41
CA ASP A 433 -3.83 12.50 7.74
C ASP A 433 -4.94 12.82 8.75
N PHE A 434 -5.46 11.80 9.42
CA PHE A 434 -6.49 11.97 10.46
C PHE A 434 -5.96 12.60 11.76
N GLY A 435 -4.67 12.88 11.84
CA GLY A 435 -4.05 13.49 13.01
C GLY A 435 -4.30 12.68 14.28
N ASP A 436 -4.79 13.38 15.32
CA ASP A 436 -5.10 12.77 16.61
C ASP A 436 -6.35 11.86 16.59
N ARG A 437 -7.11 11.89 15.50
CA ARG A 437 -8.30 11.04 15.33
C ARG A 437 -8.00 9.69 14.68
N ASN A 438 -6.77 9.46 14.25
CA ASN A 438 -6.37 8.19 13.61
C ASN A 438 -6.70 6.98 14.50
N ASP A 439 -6.39 7.04 15.79
CA ASP A 439 -6.63 5.93 16.71
C ASP A 439 -8.13 5.61 16.87
N VAL A 440 -9.02 6.60 16.68
CA VAL A 440 -10.47 6.40 16.75
C VAL A 440 -10.93 5.52 15.58
N VAL A 441 -10.45 5.81 14.37
CA VAL A 441 -10.79 5.05 13.16
C VAL A 441 -10.13 3.66 13.20
N VAL A 442 -8.88 3.54 13.64
CA VAL A 442 -8.21 2.25 13.86
C VAL A 442 -9.00 1.37 14.83
N ASN A 443 -9.42 1.91 15.96
CA ASN A 443 -10.20 1.16 16.95
C ASN A 443 -11.59 0.77 16.42
N MET A 444 -12.24 1.64 15.66
CA MET A 444 -13.49 1.33 14.95
C MET A 444 -13.28 0.14 14.01
N TRP A 445 -12.25 0.18 13.16
CA TRP A 445 -11.94 -0.88 12.22
C TRP A 445 -11.70 -2.22 12.93
N GLN A 446 -10.94 -2.25 14.02
CA GLN A 446 -10.71 -3.47 14.81
C GLN A 446 -12.03 -4.04 15.35
N ARG A 447 -12.98 -3.21 15.81
CA ARG A 447 -14.29 -3.68 16.27
C ARG A 447 -15.13 -4.20 15.11
N ALA A 448 -15.24 -3.46 14.01
CA ALA A 448 -16.00 -3.88 12.82
C ALA A 448 -15.48 -5.21 12.26
N LYS A 449 -14.15 -5.34 12.12
CA LYS A 449 -13.50 -6.56 11.61
C LYS A 449 -13.67 -7.76 12.54
N SER A 450 -13.54 -7.59 13.84
CA SER A 450 -13.60 -8.70 14.79
C SER A 450 -15.02 -9.22 15.07
N GLY A 451 -16.04 -8.46 14.72
CA GLY A 451 -17.42 -8.76 15.10
C GLY A 451 -17.65 -8.73 16.60
N ALA A 452 -16.74 -8.15 17.31
CA ALA A 452 -16.83 -7.99 18.75
C ALA A 452 -17.85 -6.92 19.12
N HIS A 453 -19.14 -7.25 18.99
CA HIS A 453 -19.95 -7.04 20.17
C HIS A 453 -19.21 -7.79 21.27
N VAL A 454 -18.71 -7.10 22.27
CA VAL A 454 -18.21 -7.70 23.49
C VAL A 454 -19.44 -8.44 24.07
N ASP A 455 -19.61 -9.69 23.61
CA ASP A 455 -20.64 -10.54 24.17
C ASP A 455 -20.32 -10.63 25.65
N ALA A 456 -21.25 -10.20 26.51
CA ALA A 456 -21.08 -10.32 27.95
C ALA A 456 -20.66 -11.77 28.31
N ASN A 457 -20.96 -12.73 27.46
CA ASN A 457 -20.55 -14.13 27.54
C ASN A 457 -19.04 -14.34 27.36
N LEU A 458 -18.33 -13.54 26.56
CA LEU A 458 -16.88 -13.67 26.43
C LEU A 458 -16.16 -13.33 27.73
N TRP A 459 -16.69 -12.37 28.50
CA TRP A 459 -16.18 -12.04 29.82
C TRP A 459 -16.33 -13.21 30.80
N TYR A 460 -17.44 -13.96 30.76
CA TYR A 460 -17.60 -15.17 31.55
C TYR A 460 -16.62 -16.28 31.14
N VAL A 461 -16.33 -16.42 29.85
CA VAL A 461 -15.33 -17.38 29.36
C VAL A 461 -13.93 -17.01 29.83
N ILE A 462 -13.55 -15.74 29.75
CA ILE A 462 -12.25 -15.26 30.25
C ILE A 462 -12.12 -15.50 31.76
N VAL A 463 -13.16 -15.15 32.54
CA VAL A 463 -13.20 -15.36 33.98
C VAL A 463 -13.13 -16.87 34.32
N ALA A 464 -13.80 -17.72 33.55
CA ALA A 464 -13.75 -19.18 33.74
C ALA A 464 -12.33 -19.74 33.43
N ILE A 465 -11.65 -19.25 32.38
CA ILE A 465 -10.29 -19.67 32.04
C ILE A 465 -9.31 -19.22 33.14
N VAL A 466 -9.39 -17.97 33.58
CA VAL A 466 -8.55 -17.44 34.65
C VAL A 466 -8.78 -18.19 35.97
N GLY A 467 -10.05 -18.51 36.28
CA GLY A 467 -10.41 -19.32 37.43
C GLY A 467 -9.84 -20.75 37.36
N ALA A 468 -9.93 -21.39 36.20
CA ALA A 468 -9.38 -22.73 35.98
C ALA A 468 -7.84 -22.78 36.12
N VAL A 469 -7.14 -21.77 35.55
CA VAL A 469 -5.69 -21.63 35.69
C VAL A 469 -5.31 -21.40 37.15
N GLY A 470 -6.02 -20.52 37.87
CA GLY A 470 -5.83 -20.31 39.29
C GLY A 470 -6.00 -21.57 40.14
N LEU A 471 -7.00 -22.38 39.83
CA LEU A 471 -7.26 -23.67 40.46
C LEU A 471 -6.14 -24.71 40.20
N CYS A 472 -5.64 -24.76 38.96
CA CYS A 472 -4.51 -25.61 38.58
C CYS A 472 -3.24 -25.25 39.34
N VAL A 473 -2.95 -23.94 39.46
CA VAL A 473 -1.78 -23.41 40.21
C VAL A 473 -1.93 -23.75 41.72
N ALA A 474 -3.10 -23.55 42.31
CA ALA A 474 -3.37 -23.86 43.71
C ALA A 474 -3.20 -25.35 43.99
N LEU A 475 -3.74 -26.23 43.11
CA LEU A 475 -3.57 -27.67 43.18
C LEU A 475 -2.11 -28.10 43.08
N TYR A 476 -1.34 -27.48 42.17
CA TYR A 476 0.09 -27.75 42.02
C TYR A 476 0.85 -27.45 43.33
N PHE A 477 0.64 -26.29 43.97
CA PHE A 477 1.27 -25.94 45.22
C PHE A 477 0.82 -26.81 46.39
N THR A 478 -0.47 -27.22 46.38
CA THR A 478 -0.99 -28.12 47.40
C THR A 478 -0.33 -29.51 47.30
N VAL A 479 -0.16 -30.05 46.11
CA VAL A 479 0.52 -31.33 45.86
C VAL A 479 2.00 -31.23 46.24
N GLN A 480 2.68 -30.11 45.94
CA GLN A 480 4.06 -29.90 46.39
C GLN A 480 4.19 -29.81 47.90
N ALA A 481 3.28 -29.13 48.60
CA ALA A 481 3.24 -29.04 50.04
C ALA A 481 2.95 -30.40 50.71
N LEU A 482 2.13 -31.23 50.08
CA LEU A 482 1.89 -32.61 50.58
C LEU A 482 3.09 -33.54 50.38
N LYS A 483 3.83 -33.39 49.28
CA LYS A 483 5.07 -34.14 49.00
C LYS A 483 6.22 -33.76 49.91
N SER A 484 6.25 -32.55 50.43
CA SER A 484 7.31 -32.01 51.30
C SER A 484 7.09 -32.35 52.80
N ARG A 485 6.00 -32.97 53.21
CA ARG A 485 5.79 -33.39 54.58
C ARG A 485 6.69 -34.57 54.93
N PRO A 486 7.51 -34.49 56.00
CA PRO A 486 8.36 -35.59 56.42
C PRO A 486 7.52 -36.80 56.81
N ARG A 487 7.85 -37.98 56.25
CA ARG A 487 7.27 -39.24 56.68
C ARG A 487 7.58 -39.48 58.15
N LYS A 488 6.61 -39.49 59.03
CA LYS A 488 6.76 -39.98 60.38
C LYS A 488 7.09 -41.48 60.31
N ILE A 489 8.36 -41.80 60.60
CA ILE A 489 8.76 -43.21 60.80
C ILE A 489 8.17 -43.64 62.11
N LYS A 490 7.35 -44.72 62.08
CA LYS A 490 6.91 -45.46 63.28
C LYS A 490 7.97 -46.48 63.63
#